data_e5a0e3180a86111ee8a9b43c56a1d30c
#
_entry.id   e5a0e3180a86111ee8a9b43c56a1d30c
#
_cell.length_a   1.000
_cell.length_b   1.000
_cell.length_c   1.000
_cell.angle_alpha   90.00
_cell.angle_beta   90.00
_cell.angle_gamma   90.00
#
_symmetry.space_group_name_H-M   'P 1'
#
loop_
_entity.id
_entity.type
_entity.pdbx_description
1 polymer ?
#
loop_
_entity_poly.entity_id
_entity_poly.type
_entity_poly.pdbx_seq_one_letter_code
_entity_poly.pdbx_strand_id
1 'polypeptide(L)'
;MGLMDFIKKQFIDILQWTEQGDGVLAWRFPMAENEIQYGASLTVRESQMAVFVNEGKVADVFGPGMYKLTTQTLPVLTYLKNWDKLFESPFKSDLYFFSTRQQIDQRWGTTQPVTIRDKDFGAVRLRAFGNYAYRIVDPKKFHTEISGTRDTYTVADLDGQLRGVMLQHISDAVAGSGVPFLDLAANQVEFAKQLREVTGPAFDALGLKLEGVTVQNVSLPEELQKILDQKIGMGMVGGDMGKFMQYQTAQAIPKFAEGSGGGGGGGGI
;
A
#
# COMPACT_ATOMS: atom_id res chain seq x y z
N MET A 1 14.11 -9.78 -52.13
CA MET A 1 14.69 -9.83 -50.80
C MET A 1 16.03 -9.11 -50.85
N GLY A 2 16.10 -7.89 -50.36
CA GLY A 2 17.27 -7.04 -50.51
C GLY A 2 18.30 -7.30 -49.41
N LEU A 3 19.57 -7.01 -49.72
CA LEU A 3 20.71 -7.10 -48.79
C LEU A 3 20.46 -6.35 -47.50
N MET A 4 19.63 -5.30 -47.49
CA MET A 4 19.19 -4.56 -46.32
C MET A 4 18.24 -5.35 -45.39
N ASP A 5 17.42 -6.23 -45.93
CA ASP A 5 16.53 -7.09 -45.10
C ASP A 5 17.32 -8.19 -44.41
N PHE A 6 18.42 -8.65 -45.06
CA PHE A 6 19.33 -9.63 -44.46
C PHE A 6 20.19 -9.01 -43.35
N ILE A 7 20.60 -7.76 -43.49
CA ILE A 7 21.34 -7.05 -42.44
C ILE A 7 20.47 -6.70 -41.25
N LYS A 8 19.18 -6.38 -41.44
CA LYS A 8 18.23 -6.14 -40.34
C LYS A 8 17.95 -7.38 -39.49
N LYS A 9 18.07 -8.59 -40.03
CA LYS A 9 17.93 -9.85 -39.31
C LYS A 9 19.14 -10.28 -38.47
N GLN A 10 20.28 -9.60 -38.58
CA GLN A 10 21.51 -9.93 -37.82
C GLN A 10 21.73 -9.07 -36.56
N PHE A 11 20.87 -8.09 -36.28
CA PHE A 11 20.95 -7.37 -35.01
C PHE A 11 20.34 -8.22 -33.91
N ILE A 12 21.18 -8.67 -32.96
CA ILE A 12 20.75 -9.29 -31.72
C ILE A 12 19.85 -8.29 -30.99
N ASP A 13 18.58 -8.62 -30.81
CA ASP A 13 17.66 -7.76 -30.10
C ASP A 13 18.11 -7.61 -28.64
N ILE A 14 18.27 -6.37 -28.22
CA ILE A 14 18.53 -6.02 -26.83
C ILE A 14 17.20 -5.68 -26.19
N LEU A 15 16.76 -6.58 -25.31
CA LEU A 15 15.52 -6.44 -24.55
C LEU A 15 15.84 -5.78 -23.21
N GLN A 16 15.46 -4.54 -23.02
CA GLN A 16 15.71 -3.80 -21.79
C GLN A 16 14.64 -2.74 -21.57
N TRP A 17 14.46 -2.35 -20.34
CA TRP A 17 13.63 -1.22 -19.96
C TRP A 17 14.45 -0.16 -19.25
N THR A 18 14.33 1.09 -19.70
CA THR A 18 14.83 2.25 -18.98
C THR A 18 13.62 3.07 -18.55
N GLU A 19 13.38 3.09 -17.25
CA GLU A 19 12.27 3.86 -16.67
C GLU A 19 12.49 5.35 -16.96
N GLN A 20 11.50 5.99 -17.59
CA GLN A 20 11.58 7.41 -17.97
C GLN A 20 10.96 8.34 -16.92
N GLY A 21 10.59 7.82 -15.77
CA GLY A 21 9.96 8.58 -14.70
C GLY A 21 9.50 7.67 -13.57
N ASP A 22 8.81 8.27 -12.60
CA ASP A 22 8.22 7.54 -11.50
C ASP A 22 6.79 7.11 -11.82
N GLY A 23 6.31 6.13 -11.08
CA GLY A 23 4.92 5.71 -11.09
C GLY A 23 4.54 4.62 -12.07
N VAL A 24 5.45 4.13 -12.94
CA VAL A 24 5.19 2.94 -13.74
C VAL A 24 5.61 1.71 -12.95
N LEU A 25 4.66 0.81 -12.71
CA LEU A 25 4.87 -0.45 -11.98
C LEU A 25 5.16 -1.62 -12.90
N ALA A 26 4.47 -1.69 -14.03
CA ALA A 26 4.66 -2.73 -15.03
C ALA A 26 4.62 -2.11 -16.44
N TRP A 27 5.46 -2.64 -17.32
CA TRP A 27 5.57 -2.21 -18.70
C TRP A 27 5.82 -3.41 -19.60
N ARG A 28 4.99 -3.55 -20.64
CA ARG A 28 5.17 -4.56 -21.69
C ARG A 28 6.16 -4.06 -22.71
N PHE A 29 7.18 -4.85 -22.98
CA PHE A 29 8.16 -4.53 -24.01
C PHE A 29 7.47 -4.56 -25.39
N PRO A 30 7.57 -3.46 -26.19
CA PRO A 30 6.96 -3.43 -27.51
C PRO A 30 7.78 -4.30 -28.46
N MET A 31 7.19 -5.36 -28.94
CA MET A 31 7.79 -6.26 -29.93
C MET A 31 7.07 -6.15 -31.27
N ALA A 32 7.83 -6.09 -32.35
CA ALA A 32 7.28 -6.24 -33.67
C ALA A 32 6.77 -7.71 -33.80
N GLU A 33 5.51 -7.89 -34.18
CA GLU A 33 4.88 -9.20 -34.38
C GLU A 33 4.82 -10.13 -33.17
N ASN A 34 5.17 -9.63 -31.96
CA ASN A 34 5.27 -10.41 -30.70
C ASN A 34 6.28 -11.57 -30.77
N GLU A 35 7.36 -11.40 -31.54
CA GLU A 35 8.41 -12.40 -31.69
C GLU A 35 9.70 -11.98 -30.99
N ILE A 36 10.20 -12.84 -30.10
CA ILE A 36 11.55 -12.71 -29.52
C ILE A 36 12.49 -13.59 -30.33
N GLN A 37 13.56 -12.98 -30.85
CA GLN A 37 14.54 -13.72 -31.62
C GLN A 37 15.40 -14.63 -30.71
N TYR A 38 15.71 -15.84 -31.20
CA TYR A 38 16.64 -16.74 -30.53
C TYR A 38 18.01 -16.07 -30.39
N GLY A 39 18.55 -16.08 -29.19
CA GLY A 39 19.83 -15.43 -28.88
C GLY A 39 19.73 -13.96 -28.53
N ALA A 40 18.51 -13.39 -28.43
CA ALA A 40 18.30 -12.05 -27.91
C ALA A 40 18.92 -11.90 -26.50
N SER A 41 19.38 -10.70 -26.19
CA SER A 41 19.98 -10.37 -24.90
C SER A 41 18.97 -9.60 -24.03
N LEU A 42 18.54 -10.22 -22.93
CA LEU A 42 17.67 -9.60 -21.94
C LEU A 42 18.52 -8.98 -20.83
N THR A 43 18.38 -7.68 -20.61
CA THR A 43 19.01 -6.96 -19.50
C THR A 43 17.95 -6.52 -18.50
N VAL A 44 18.00 -7.05 -17.29
CA VAL A 44 17.16 -6.68 -16.15
C VAL A 44 18.02 -5.93 -15.14
N ARG A 45 17.63 -4.71 -14.79
CA ARG A 45 18.37 -3.85 -13.86
C ARG A 45 18.08 -4.24 -12.41
N GLU A 46 18.93 -3.82 -11.46
CA GLU A 46 18.79 -4.15 -10.04
C GLU A 46 17.44 -3.73 -9.42
N SER A 47 16.83 -2.69 -9.95
CA SER A 47 15.52 -2.20 -9.53
C SER A 47 14.35 -2.81 -10.32
N GLN A 48 14.57 -3.88 -11.06
CA GLN A 48 13.60 -4.47 -11.95
C GLN A 48 13.54 -5.99 -11.83
N MET A 49 12.43 -6.57 -12.26
CA MET A 49 12.28 -7.98 -12.62
C MET A 49 11.57 -8.04 -13.97
N ALA A 50 11.80 -9.14 -14.69
CA ALA A 50 11.11 -9.37 -15.96
C ALA A 50 10.33 -10.69 -15.92
N VAL A 51 9.14 -10.69 -16.54
CA VAL A 51 8.28 -11.87 -16.67
C VAL A 51 8.13 -12.18 -18.14
N PHE A 52 8.50 -13.39 -18.50
CA PHE A 52 8.31 -13.92 -19.85
C PHE A 52 7.01 -14.72 -19.89
N VAL A 53 6.13 -14.35 -20.81
CA VAL A 53 4.84 -15.00 -21.03
C VAL A 53 4.86 -15.64 -22.41
N ASN A 54 4.62 -16.94 -22.46
CA ASN A 54 4.54 -17.69 -23.72
C ASN A 54 3.15 -18.29 -23.88
N GLU A 55 2.54 -18.05 -25.02
CA GLU A 55 1.17 -18.52 -25.31
C GLU A 55 0.16 -18.23 -24.20
N GLY A 56 0.27 -17.04 -23.59
CA GLY A 56 -0.60 -16.60 -22.51
C GLY A 56 -0.30 -17.20 -21.12
N LYS A 57 0.78 -17.96 -20.96
CA LYS A 57 1.21 -18.54 -19.69
C LYS A 57 2.53 -17.95 -19.26
N VAL A 58 2.63 -17.58 -17.97
CA VAL A 58 3.92 -17.18 -17.38
C VAL A 58 4.88 -18.36 -17.46
N ALA A 59 5.91 -18.22 -18.29
CA ALA A 59 6.92 -19.24 -18.53
C ALA A 59 8.11 -19.07 -17.59
N ASP A 60 8.61 -17.83 -17.40
CA ASP A 60 9.78 -17.58 -16.59
C ASP A 60 9.77 -16.20 -15.93
N VAL A 61 10.56 -16.04 -14.84
CA VAL A 61 10.76 -14.79 -14.11
C VAL A 61 12.25 -14.56 -13.95
N PHE A 62 12.72 -13.40 -14.41
CA PHE A 62 14.13 -13.01 -14.39
C PHE A 62 14.36 -11.93 -13.34
N GLY A 63 15.29 -12.20 -12.42
CA GLY A 63 15.85 -11.20 -11.53
C GLY A 63 16.88 -10.29 -12.23
N PRO A 64 17.53 -9.39 -11.48
CA PRO A 64 18.60 -8.54 -12.02
C PRO A 64 19.72 -9.34 -12.66
N GLY A 65 20.15 -8.92 -13.85
CA GLY A 65 21.22 -9.56 -14.61
C GLY A 65 21.09 -9.41 -16.11
N MET A 66 22.03 -10.03 -16.81
CA MET A 66 22.01 -10.13 -18.27
C MET A 66 21.86 -11.60 -18.67
N TYR A 67 20.85 -11.88 -19.50
CA TYR A 67 20.47 -13.23 -19.90
C TYR A 67 20.48 -13.34 -21.42
N LYS A 68 21.13 -14.38 -21.92
CA LYS A 68 21.03 -14.73 -23.34
C LYS A 68 19.85 -15.69 -23.49
N LEU A 69 18.84 -15.29 -24.25
CA LEU A 69 17.63 -16.09 -24.42
C LEU A 69 17.89 -17.25 -25.40
N THR A 70 18.29 -18.40 -24.85
CA THR A 70 18.56 -19.65 -25.58
C THR A 70 17.89 -20.82 -24.85
N THR A 71 17.73 -21.94 -25.53
CA THR A 71 17.17 -23.16 -24.93
C THR A 71 17.95 -23.66 -23.70
N GLN A 72 19.22 -23.30 -23.58
CA GLN A 72 20.08 -23.69 -22.45
C GLN A 72 19.91 -22.82 -21.20
N THR A 73 19.46 -21.58 -21.37
CA THR A 73 19.34 -20.61 -20.27
C THR A 73 17.94 -20.50 -19.72
N LEU A 74 16.98 -21.15 -20.33
CA LEU A 74 15.56 -21.11 -19.94
C LEU A 74 15.05 -22.53 -19.67
N PRO A 75 15.20 -23.07 -18.45
CA PRO A 75 14.83 -24.44 -18.10
C PRO A 75 13.37 -24.78 -18.42
N VAL A 76 12.47 -23.78 -18.33
CA VAL A 76 11.05 -23.97 -18.64
C VAL A 76 10.82 -24.03 -20.14
N LEU A 77 11.64 -23.37 -20.94
CA LEU A 77 11.56 -23.42 -22.41
C LEU A 77 12.01 -24.75 -23.00
N THR A 78 12.79 -25.55 -22.25
CA THR A 78 13.11 -26.93 -22.64
C THR A 78 11.89 -27.84 -22.73
N TYR A 79 10.80 -27.51 -22.05
CA TYR A 79 9.51 -28.22 -22.16
C TYR A 79 8.67 -27.73 -23.35
N LEU A 80 9.03 -26.60 -23.97
CA LEU A 80 8.40 -26.14 -25.19
C LEU A 80 8.99 -26.93 -26.35
N LYS A 81 8.27 -27.96 -26.77
CA LYS A 81 8.67 -29.01 -27.74
C LYS A 81 9.19 -28.52 -29.10
N ASN A 82 9.33 -27.25 -29.38
CA ASN A 82 9.77 -26.71 -30.67
C ASN A 82 10.48 -25.37 -30.55
N TRP A 83 11.11 -25.07 -29.39
CA TRP A 83 11.88 -23.82 -29.23
C TRP A 83 13.03 -23.70 -30.23
N ASP A 84 13.64 -24.83 -30.61
CA ASP A 84 14.66 -24.92 -31.65
C ASP A 84 14.13 -24.70 -33.05
N LYS A 85 12.81 -24.79 -33.28
CA LYS A 85 12.13 -24.55 -34.55
C LYS A 85 11.52 -23.15 -34.66
N LEU A 86 11.89 -22.21 -33.79
CA LEU A 86 11.41 -20.81 -33.76
C LEU A 86 11.63 -20.04 -35.07
N PHE A 87 12.40 -20.57 -36.00
CA PHE A 87 12.54 -20.00 -37.35
C PHE A 87 11.38 -20.35 -38.28
N GLU A 88 10.48 -21.26 -37.90
CA GLU A 88 9.40 -21.73 -38.78
C GLU A 88 7.98 -21.56 -38.21
N SER A 89 7.81 -21.16 -36.93
CA SER A 89 6.48 -20.96 -36.34
C SER A 89 6.49 -19.76 -35.40
N PRO A 90 5.65 -18.74 -35.61
CA PRO A 90 5.56 -17.57 -34.75
C PRO A 90 4.93 -17.96 -33.41
N PHE A 91 5.74 -18.13 -32.37
CA PHE A 91 5.24 -18.21 -31.01
C PHE A 91 4.98 -16.80 -30.51
N LYS A 92 3.75 -16.52 -30.12
CA LYS A 92 3.37 -15.25 -29.50
C LYS A 92 3.88 -15.23 -28.08
N SER A 93 4.95 -14.51 -27.86
CA SER A 93 5.54 -14.32 -26.53
C SER A 93 5.50 -12.85 -26.14
N ASP A 94 5.26 -12.61 -24.88
CA ASP A 94 5.26 -11.27 -24.30
C ASP A 94 6.33 -11.17 -23.22
N LEU A 95 6.97 -10.01 -23.13
CA LEU A 95 7.93 -9.69 -22.11
C LEU A 95 7.44 -8.49 -21.31
N TYR A 96 7.25 -8.67 -20.00
CA TYR A 96 6.85 -7.62 -19.09
C TYR A 96 7.99 -7.30 -18.13
N PHE A 97 8.29 -6.02 -17.98
CA PHE A 97 9.20 -5.53 -16.94
C PHE A 97 8.39 -4.96 -15.78
N PHE A 98 8.87 -5.19 -14.58
CA PHE A 98 8.28 -4.72 -13.33
C PHE A 98 9.30 -3.91 -12.54
N SER A 99 8.91 -2.72 -12.08
CA SER A 99 9.72 -1.92 -11.17
C SER A 99 9.61 -2.51 -9.75
N THR A 100 10.73 -2.90 -9.18
CA THR A 100 10.82 -3.37 -7.78
C THR A 100 11.25 -2.26 -6.83
N ARG A 101 11.32 -1.01 -7.33
CA ARG A 101 11.58 0.16 -6.49
C ARG A 101 10.46 0.32 -5.47
N GLN A 102 10.84 0.79 -4.31
CA GLN A 102 9.87 1.14 -3.28
C GLN A 102 9.04 2.33 -3.72
N GLN A 103 7.72 2.17 -3.72
CA GLN A 103 6.76 3.24 -3.94
C GLN A 103 6.49 3.89 -2.59
N ILE A 104 7.07 5.06 -2.39
CA ILE A 104 6.98 5.82 -1.14
C ILE A 104 5.84 6.83 -1.20
N ASP A 105 5.49 7.43 -0.06
CA ASP A 105 4.53 8.53 0.05
C ASP A 105 3.11 8.21 -0.46
N GLN A 106 2.71 6.94 -0.43
CA GLN A 106 1.36 6.56 -0.78
C GLN A 106 0.42 6.96 0.37
N ARG A 107 -0.59 7.76 0.06
CA ARG A 107 -1.49 8.31 1.08
C ARG A 107 -2.69 7.39 1.34
N TRP A 108 -2.99 7.19 2.60
CA TRP A 108 -4.22 6.56 3.03
C TRP A 108 -4.95 7.47 4.01
N GLY A 109 -6.28 7.36 4.08
CA GLY A 109 -7.06 8.13 5.03
C GLY A 109 -8.54 7.85 4.92
N THR A 110 -9.23 7.94 6.05
CA THR A 110 -10.67 7.76 6.13
C THR A 110 -11.38 8.98 5.57
N THR A 111 -12.16 8.83 4.51
CA THR A 111 -13.03 9.90 3.96
C THR A 111 -14.23 10.19 4.88
N GLN A 112 -14.76 9.12 5.50
CA GLN A 112 -15.82 9.17 6.51
C GLN A 112 -15.30 8.59 7.81
N PRO A 113 -15.82 9.00 8.99
CA PRO A 113 -15.46 8.39 10.25
C PRO A 113 -15.76 6.89 10.24
N VAL A 114 -14.76 6.08 10.60
CA VAL A 114 -14.90 4.62 10.74
C VAL A 114 -15.35 4.31 12.17
N THR A 115 -16.36 3.45 12.32
CA THR A 115 -16.79 2.97 13.62
C THR A 115 -15.98 1.75 14.02
N ILE A 116 -15.30 1.85 15.14
CA ILE A 116 -14.56 0.75 15.77
C ILE A 116 -15.22 0.36 17.09
N ARG A 117 -14.96 -0.87 17.55
CA ARG A 117 -15.37 -1.33 18.88
C ARG A 117 -14.18 -1.25 19.83
N ASP A 118 -14.36 -0.52 20.90
CA ASP A 118 -13.42 -0.43 22.02
C ASP A 118 -14.00 -1.08 23.26
N LYS A 119 -13.14 -1.67 24.13
CA LYS A 119 -13.58 -2.38 25.33
C LYS A 119 -14.10 -1.44 26.42
N ASP A 120 -13.53 -0.23 26.50
CA ASP A 120 -13.82 0.74 27.53
C ASP A 120 -14.93 1.73 27.11
N PHE A 121 -14.98 2.08 25.81
CA PHE A 121 -15.86 3.12 25.29
C PHE A 121 -16.97 2.59 24.37
N GLY A 122 -17.00 1.27 24.10
CA GLY A 122 -18.00 0.67 23.22
C GLY A 122 -17.77 1.02 21.74
N ALA A 123 -18.75 1.65 21.09
CA ALA A 123 -18.62 2.06 19.68
C ALA A 123 -18.03 3.47 19.58
N VAL A 124 -16.85 3.59 18.99
CA VAL A 124 -16.14 4.87 18.79
C VAL A 124 -16.01 5.16 17.30
N ARG A 125 -16.24 6.41 16.92
CA ARG A 125 -15.98 6.90 15.56
C ARG A 125 -14.65 7.60 15.49
N LEU A 126 -13.79 7.23 14.53
CA LEU A 126 -12.48 7.85 14.33
C LEU A 126 -12.26 8.26 12.89
N ARG A 127 -11.43 9.25 12.71
CA ARG A 127 -10.77 9.57 11.44
C ARG A 127 -9.28 9.41 11.62
N ALA A 128 -8.65 8.72 10.68
CA ALA A 128 -7.21 8.56 10.68
C ALA A 128 -6.67 8.71 9.26
N PHE A 129 -5.44 9.19 9.16
CA PHE A 129 -4.73 9.26 7.89
C PHE A 129 -3.23 9.14 8.11
N GLY A 130 -2.53 8.82 7.04
CA GLY A 130 -1.10 8.66 7.03
C GLY A 130 -0.57 8.26 5.68
N ASN A 131 0.64 7.74 5.67
CA ASN A 131 1.31 7.27 4.46
C ASN A 131 1.69 5.79 4.62
N TYR A 132 1.87 5.12 3.49
CA TYR A 132 2.47 3.80 3.42
C TYR A 132 3.46 3.72 2.27
N ALA A 133 4.29 2.69 2.29
CA ALA A 133 5.24 2.39 1.24
C ALA A 133 5.20 0.90 0.91
N TYR A 134 5.28 0.56 -0.37
CA TYR A 134 5.27 -0.83 -0.84
C TYR A 134 6.22 -1.02 -2.01
N ARG A 135 6.50 -2.27 -2.35
CA ARG A 135 7.19 -2.66 -3.59
C ARG A 135 6.63 -3.97 -4.14
N ILE A 136 6.86 -4.22 -5.42
CA ILE A 136 6.61 -5.52 -6.03
C ILE A 136 7.74 -6.47 -5.62
N VAL A 137 7.37 -7.65 -5.08
CA VAL A 137 8.31 -8.71 -4.69
C VAL A 137 8.05 -10.02 -5.43
N ASP A 138 6.82 -10.23 -5.91
CA ASP A 138 6.43 -11.35 -6.75
C ASP A 138 5.77 -10.83 -8.02
N PRO A 139 6.54 -10.57 -9.08
CA PRO A 139 6.01 -10.01 -10.32
C PRO A 139 5.10 -10.99 -11.07
N LYS A 140 5.27 -12.31 -10.88
CA LYS A 140 4.38 -13.32 -11.44
C LYS A 140 2.98 -13.18 -10.85
N LYS A 141 2.89 -13.14 -9.52
CA LYS A 141 1.62 -12.95 -8.82
C LYS A 141 0.99 -11.60 -9.16
N PHE A 142 1.78 -10.53 -9.16
CA PHE A 142 1.31 -9.21 -9.53
C PHE A 142 0.77 -9.16 -10.96
N HIS A 143 1.42 -9.86 -11.90
CA HIS A 143 0.96 -9.98 -13.28
C HIS A 143 -0.38 -10.71 -13.37
N THR A 144 -0.50 -11.86 -12.70
CA THR A 144 -1.72 -12.69 -12.79
C THR A 144 -2.92 -12.07 -12.06
N GLU A 145 -2.69 -11.44 -10.93
CA GLU A 145 -3.75 -10.92 -10.07
C GLU A 145 -4.14 -9.46 -10.38
N ILE A 146 -3.18 -8.65 -10.88
CA ILE A 146 -3.33 -7.19 -10.95
C ILE A 146 -3.15 -6.64 -12.37
N SER A 147 -1.92 -6.68 -12.92
CA SER A 147 -1.63 -5.93 -14.15
C SER A 147 -2.18 -6.60 -15.40
N GLY A 148 -2.26 -7.92 -15.42
CA GLY A 148 -2.74 -8.67 -16.58
C GLY A 148 -1.96 -8.31 -17.85
N THR A 149 -2.68 -8.25 -18.96
CA THR A 149 -2.11 -8.01 -20.30
C THR A 149 -2.00 -6.54 -20.69
N ARG A 150 -2.10 -5.61 -19.73
CA ARG A 150 -1.94 -4.17 -20.00
C ARG A 150 -0.53 -3.85 -20.46
N ASP A 151 -0.39 -2.95 -21.44
CA ASP A 151 0.91 -2.49 -21.92
C ASP A 151 1.65 -1.69 -20.84
N THR A 152 0.92 -0.93 -20.03
CA THR A 152 1.46 -0.18 -18.90
C THR A 152 0.50 -0.26 -17.73
N TYR A 153 1.06 -0.43 -16.53
CA TYR A 153 0.33 -0.39 -15.27
C TYR A 153 1.05 0.55 -14.29
N THR A 154 0.30 1.47 -13.68
CA THR A 154 0.87 2.55 -12.90
C THR A 154 0.46 2.49 -11.42
N VAL A 155 1.17 3.25 -10.59
CA VAL A 155 0.81 3.48 -9.17
C VAL A 155 -0.61 4.04 -9.06
N ALA A 156 -1.00 4.95 -9.96
CA ALA A 156 -2.32 5.56 -9.96
C ALA A 156 -3.45 4.53 -10.23
N ASP A 157 -3.19 3.52 -11.05
CA ASP A 157 -4.15 2.43 -11.31
C ASP A 157 -4.39 1.56 -10.06
N LEU A 158 -3.39 1.46 -9.17
CA LEU A 158 -3.42 0.61 -7.99
C LEU A 158 -3.87 1.34 -6.72
N ASP A 159 -3.71 2.67 -6.67
CA ASP A 159 -3.91 3.50 -5.47
C ASP A 159 -5.26 3.27 -4.79
N GLY A 160 -6.34 3.27 -5.56
CA GLY A 160 -7.69 3.09 -5.03
C GLY A 160 -7.89 1.75 -4.31
N GLN A 161 -7.35 0.67 -4.87
CA GLN A 161 -7.44 -0.68 -4.29
C GLN A 161 -6.63 -0.77 -3.00
N LEU A 162 -5.38 -0.33 -3.01
CA LEU A 162 -4.51 -0.40 -1.82
C LEU A 162 -5.02 0.49 -0.69
N ARG A 163 -5.53 1.67 -1.02
CA ARG A 163 -6.20 2.54 -0.05
C ARG A 163 -7.41 1.85 0.58
N GLY A 164 -8.23 1.18 -0.21
CA GLY A 164 -9.36 0.38 0.28
C GLY A 164 -8.92 -0.72 1.24
N VAL A 165 -7.86 -1.46 0.90
CA VAL A 165 -7.28 -2.50 1.77
C VAL A 165 -6.80 -1.90 3.09
N MET A 166 -6.07 -0.76 3.07
CA MET A 166 -5.64 -0.07 4.28
C MET A 166 -6.81 0.29 5.19
N LEU A 167 -7.88 0.87 4.63
CA LEU A 167 -9.05 1.30 5.38
C LEU A 167 -9.84 0.12 5.97
N GLN A 168 -9.95 -0.98 5.25
CA GLN A 168 -10.64 -2.18 5.71
C GLN A 168 -10.02 -2.74 6.99
N HIS A 169 -8.70 -2.70 7.11
CA HIS A 169 -7.98 -3.30 8.23
C HIS A 169 -7.77 -2.38 9.44
N ILE A 170 -8.26 -1.13 9.40
CA ILE A 170 -8.16 -0.22 10.57
C ILE A 170 -8.87 -0.80 11.80
N SER A 171 -10.07 -1.34 11.62
CA SER A 171 -10.83 -1.94 12.73
C SER A 171 -10.13 -3.16 13.32
N ASP A 172 -9.51 -3.98 12.45
CA ASP A 172 -8.78 -5.17 12.87
C ASP A 172 -7.48 -4.80 13.59
N ALA A 173 -6.79 -3.74 13.15
CA ALA A 173 -5.60 -3.23 13.81
C ALA A 173 -5.91 -2.76 15.25
N VAL A 174 -7.01 -2.07 15.44
CA VAL A 174 -7.43 -1.63 16.78
C VAL A 174 -7.85 -2.82 17.65
N ALA A 175 -8.68 -3.72 17.14
CA ALA A 175 -9.17 -4.87 17.89
C ALA A 175 -8.05 -5.86 18.25
N GLY A 176 -7.10 -6.07 17.36
CA GLY A 176 -5.99 -7.02 17.51
C GLY A 176 -4.87 -6.54 18.43
N SER A 177 -4.76 -5.23 18.66
CA SER A 177 -3.70 -4.67 19.50
C SER A 177 -3.81 -5.09 20.98
N GLY A 178 -5.01 -5.38 21.48
CA GLY A 178 -5.27 -5.61 22.91
C GLY A 178 -5.09 -4.36 23.79
N VAL A 179 -4.67 -3.24 23.19
CA VAL A 179 -4.46 -1.95 23.86
C VAL A 179 -5.74 -1.12 23.77
N PRO A 180 -6.14 -0.41 24.84
CA PRO A 180 -7.26 0.53 24.78
C PRO A 180 -7.07 1.54 23.64
N PHE A 181 -8.14 1.84 22.91
CA PHE A 181 -8.07 2.69 21.73
C PHE A 181 -7.45 4.07 22.01
N LEU A 182 -7.75 4.67 23.16
CA LEU A 182 -7.18 5.98 23.52
C LEU A 182 -5.67 5.93 23.66
N ASP A 183 -5.13 4.86 24.22
CA ASP A 183 -3.68 4.67 24.36
C ASP A 183 -3.04 4.40 22.97
N LEU A 184 -3.72 3.66 22.13
CA LEU A 184 -3.32 3.38 20.76
C LEU A 184 -3.35 4.66 19.90
N ALA A 185 -4.39 5.48 20.04
CA ALA A 185 -4.50 6.78 19.35
C ALA A 185 -3.43 7.78 19.80
N ALA A 186 -3.03 7.74 21.07
CA ALA A 186 -1.93 8.52 21.61
C ALA A 186 -0.55 8.01 21.14
N ASN A 187 -0.43 6.71 20.87
CA ASN A 187 0.79 6.06 20.39
C ASN A 187 0.69 5.68 18.90
N GLN A 188 0.87 6.65 18.03
CA GLN A 188 0.76 6.49 16.57
C GLN A 188 1.74 5.45 16.00
N VAL A 189 2.90 5.26 16.65
CA VAL A 189 3.90 4.27 16.22
C VAL A 189 3.39 2.86 16.42
N GLU A 190 2.78 2.57 17.57
CA GLU A 190 2.20 1.26 17.85
C GLU A 190 0.99 0.99 16.95
N PHE A 191 0.16 1.99 16.72
CA PHE A 191 -0.95 1.87 15.77
C PHE A 191 -0.47 1.57 14.34
N ALA A 192 0.57 2.27 13.88
CA ALA A 192 1.17 2.02 12.56
C ALA A 192 1.72 0.59 12.44
N LYS A 193 2.36 0.08 13.50
CA LYS A 193 2.87 -1.29 13.56
C LYS A 193 1.74 -2.31 13.44
N GLN A 194 0.69 -2.17 14.24
CA GLN A 194 -0.47 -3.05 14.21
C GLN A 194 -1.16 -3.02 12.84
N LEU A 195 -1.36 -1.83 12.28
CA LEU A 195 -1.96 -1.68 10.96
C LEU A 195 -1.12 -2.36 9.88
N ARG A 196 0.21 -2.25 9.95
CA ARG A 196 1.13 -2.94 9.03
C ARG A 196 1.03 -4.46 9.15
N GLU A 197 0.96 -4.99 10.37
CA GLU A 197 0.89 -6.43 10.63
C GLU A 197 -0.41 -7.05 10.08
N VAL A 198 -1.55 -6.43 10.30
CA VAL A 198 -2.84 -6.96 9.83
C VAL A 198 -3.05 -6.74 8.32
N THR A 199 -2.46 -5.70 7.74
CA THR A 199 -2.62 -5.37 6.32
C THR A 199 -1.62 -6.11 5.43
N GLY A 200 -0.44 -6.45 5.96
CA GLY A 200 0.65 -7.10 5.21
C GLY A 200 0.20 -8.30 4.37
N PRO A 201 -0.53 -9.29 4.92
CA PRO A 201 -0.99 -10.46 4.18
C PRO A 201 -1.84 -10.13 2.94
N ALA A 202 -2.63 -9.04 3.00
CA ALA A 202 -3.43 -8.60 1.85
C ALA A 202 -2.55 -8.04 0.71
N PHE A 203 -1.44 -7.38 1.04
CA PHE A 203 -0.44 -6.96 0.05
C PHE A 203 0.32 -8.17 -0.53
N ASP A 204 0.72 -9.13 0.32
CA ASP A 204 1.41 -10.35 -0.12
C ASP A 204 0.55 -11.18 -1.09
N ALA A 205 -0.77 -11.17 -0.91
CA ALA A 205 -1.71 -11.83 -1.82
C ALA A 205 -1.69 -11.23 -3.24
N LEU A 206 -1.27 -9.98 -3.39
CA LEU A 206 -1.15 -9.26 -4.66
C LEU A 206 0.27 -9.28 -5.25
N GLY A 207 1.20 -10.00 -4.63
CA GLY A 207 2.61 -10.00 -5.03
C GLY A 207 3.38 -8.76 -4.60
N LEU A 208 2.83 -8.00 -3.65
CA LEU A 208 3.41 -6.79 -3.08
C LEU A 208 3.95 -7.07 -1.68
N LYS A 209 4.89 -6.26 -1.24
CA LYS A 209 5.34 -6.20 0.15
C LYS A 209 5.07 -4.82 0.73
N LEU A 210 4.34 -4.77 1.83
CA LEU A 210 4.13 -3.55 2.59
C LEU A 210 5.39 -3.26 3.43
N GLU A 211 6.18 -2.26 3.02
CA GLU A 211 7.47 -1.94 3.63
C GLU A 211 7.33 -1.08 4.88
N GLY A 212 6.42 -0.13 4.85
CA GLY A 212 6.18 0.76 5.98
C GLY A 212 4.78 1.33 6.00
N VAL A 213 4.31 1.63 7.19
CA VAL A 213 3.07 2.36 7.45
C VAL A 213 3.38 3.46 8.44
N THR A 214 2.86 4.65 8.21
CA THR A 214 2.88 5.75 9.16
C THR A 214 1.46 6.22 9.41
N VAL A 215 1.17 6.53 10.66
CA VAL A 215 -0.05 7.21 11.08
C VAL A 215 0.34 8.64 11.40
N GLN A 216 -0.24 9.60 10.69
CA GLN A 216 0.08 11.01 10.88
C GLN A 216 -0.87 11.68 11.87
N ASN A 217 -2.12 11.26 11.86
CA ASN A 217 -3.11 11.77 12.78
C ASN A 217 -4.23 10.77 13.00
N VAL A 218 -4.79 10.78 14.22
CA VAL A 218 -6.01 10.11 14.61
C VAL A 218 -6.90 11.13 15.30
N SER A 219 -8.02 11.47 14.67
CA SER A 219 -8.98 12.43 15.21
C SER A 219 -10.12 11.69 15.89
N LEU A 220 -10.38 12.05 17.11
CA LEU A 220 -11.48 11.58 17.93
C LEU A 220 -12.70 12.54 17.84
N PRO A 221 -13.91 12.07 18.06
CA PRO A 221 -15.05 12.94 18.36
C PRO A 221 -14.73 13.84 19.56
N GLU A 222 -15.24 15.07 19.54
CA GLU A 222 -14.97 16.09 20.56
C GLU A 222 -15.28 15.59 22.00
N GLU A 223 -16.30 14.76 22.15
CA GLU A 223 -16.69 14.19 23.45
C GLU A 223 -15.61 13.28 24.00
N LEU A 224 -15.03 12.42 23.17
CA LEU A 224 -13.92 11.53 23.58
C LEU A 224 -12.62 12.29 23.79
N GLN A 225 -12.41 13.35 23.01
CA GLN A 225 -11.24 14.21 23.17
C GLN A 225 -11.29 14.92 24.52
N LYS A 226 -12.45 15.40 24.97
CA LYS A 226 -12.65 15.97 26.31
C LYS A 226 -12.36 14.95 27.42
N ILE A 227 -12.78 13.69 27.25
CA ILE A 227 -12.51 12.62 28.22
C ILE A 227 -11.00 12.32 28.26
N LEU A 228 -10.32 12.29 27.12
CA LEU A 228 -8.88 12.10 27.05
C LEU A 228 -8.13 13.24 27.76
N ASP A 229 -8.52 14.48 27.47
CA ASP A 229 -7.93 15.68 28.12
C ASP A 229 -8.13 15.65 29.64
N GLN A 230 -9.30 15.21 30.10
CA GLN A 230 -9.56 15.01 31.53
C GLN A 230 -8.70 13.90 32.15
N LYS A 231 -8.54 12.75 31.47
CA LYS A 231 -7.65 11.66 31.92
C LYS A 231 -6.18 12.11 31.98
N ILE A 232 -5.72 12.86 30.98
CA ILE A 232 -4.37 13.42 30.96
C ILE A 232 -4.20 14.43 32.12
N GLY A 233 -5.18 15.31 32.32
CA GLY A 233 -5.20 16.25 33.44
C GLY A 233 -5.17 15.57 34.82
N MET A 234 -5.90 14.45 34.98
CA MET A 234 -5.87 13.64 36.22
C MET A 234 -4.53 12.92 36.41
N GLY A 235 -3.91 12.42 35.34
CA GLY A 235 -2.59 11.80 35.41
C GLY A 235 -1.49 12.81 35.84
N MET A 236 -1.60 14.06 35.41
CA MET A 236 -0.71 15.15 35.86
C MET A 236 -0.92 15.57 37.31
N VAL A 237 -2.14 15.39 37.84
CA VAL A 237 -2.47 15.77 39.24
C VAL A 237 -2.19 14.64 40.26
N GLY A 238 -1.64 13.49 39.77
CA GLY A 238 -1.15 12.41 40.63
C GLY A 238 -2.22 11.70 41.44
N GLY A 239 -3.19 11.07 40.77
CA GLY A 239 -3.98 9.96 41.32
C GLY A 239 -4.82 10.20 42.61
N ASP A 240 -4.88 11.42 43.14
CA ASP A 240 -5.56 11.71 44.39
C ASP A 240 -7.00 12.16 44.15
N MET A 241 -7.92 11.27 44.50
CA MET A 241 -9.36 11.48 44.34
C MET A 241 -9.87 12.73 45.07
N GLY A 242 -9.17 13.17 46.14
CA GLY A 242 -9.46 14.39 46.87
C GLY A 242 -9.20 15.66 46.02
N LYS A 243 -8.14 15.68 45.24
CA LYS A 243 -7.82 16.81 44.34
C LYS A 243 -8.77 16.87 43.13
N PHE A 244 -9.28 15.73 42.68
CA PHE A 244 -10.29 15.69 41.63
C PHE A 244 -11.62 16.30 42.07
N MET A 245 -12.09 15.97 43.27
CA MET A 245 -13.30 16.61 43.84
C MET A 245 -13.13 18.12 44.01
N GLN A 246 -11.98 18.58 44.46
CA GLN A 246 -11.64 20.04 44.55
C GLN A 246 -11.66 20.72 43.19
N TYR A 247 -11.11 20.07 42.15
CA TYR A 247 -11.08 20.59 40.78
C TYR A 247 -12.48 20.66 40.15
N GLN A 248 -13.31 19.63 40.32
CA GLN A 248 -14.72 19.66 39.87
C GLN A 248 -15.55 20.72 40.63
N THR A 249 -15.34 20.86 41.93
CA THR A 249 -16.01 21.88 42.71
C THR A 249 -15.60 23.29 42.29
N ALA A 250 -14.33 23.51 41.99
CA ALA A 250 -13.82 24.77 41.49
C ALA A 250 -14.35 25.13 40.07
N GLN A 251 -14.61 24.15 39.20
CA GLN A 251 -15.22 24.41 37.92
C GLN A 251 -16.76 24.60 37.99
N ALA A 252 -17.41 24.05 38.97
CA ALA A 252 -18.85 24.19 39.20
C ALA A 252 -19.26 25.57 39.78
N ILE A 253 -18.39 26.21 40.56
CA ILE A 253 -18.64 27.50 41.19
C ILE A 253 -18.94 28.62 40.18
N PRO A 254 -18.23 28.78 39.05
CA PRO A 254 -18.57 29.82 38.08
C PRO A 254 -19.96 29.66 37.45
N LYS A 255 -20.38 28.40 37.18
CA LYS A 255 -21.67 28.11 36.58
C LYS A 255 -22.85 28.39 37.52
N PHE A 256 -22.67 28.27 38.82
CA PHE A 256 -23.69 28.64 39.82
C PHE A 256 -23.75 30.16 39.99
N ALA A 257 -22.67 30.89 39.83
CA ALA A 257 -22.63 32.35 39.93
C ALA A 257 -23.33 33.03 38.74
N GLU A 258 -23.25 32.45 37.54
CA GLU A 258 -23.94 32.99 36.34
C GLU A 258 -25.44 32.67 36.35
N GLY A 259 -25.90 31.62 37.04
CA GLY A 259 -27.31 31.23 37.15
C GLY A 259 -28.10 31.97 38.23
N SER A 260 -27.43 32.69 39.16
CA SER A 260 -28.07 33.33 40.34
C SER A 260 -28.27 34.85 40.17
N GLY A 261 -27.98 35.41 38.99
CA GLY A 261 -28.01 36.85 38.73
C GLY A 261 -29.28 37.37 38.05
N GLY A 262 -30.41 36.69 38.14
CA GLY A 262 -31.62 37.11 37.41
C GLY A 262 -32.91 36.97 38.20
N GLY A 263 -33.13 37.81 39.20
CA GLY A 263 -34.46 37.78 39.86
C GLY A 263 -34.49 38.65 41.11
N GLY A 264 -34.75 39.91 40.91
CA GLY A 264 -35.06 40.79 42.05
C GLY A 264 -35.27 42.24 41.69
N GLY A 265 -36.47 42.58 41.51
CA GLY A 265 -36.84 43.99 41.39
C GLY A 265 -38.30 44.11 41.14
N GLY A 266 -39.09 44.39 42.00
CA GLY A 266 -39.37 45.45 42.87
C GLY A 266 -40.68 45.97 42.56
N GLY A 267 -41.69 45.66 43.28
CA GLY A 267 -42.97 46.37 43.25
C GLY A 267 -42.90 47.41 44.33
N GLY A 268 -43.45 48.54 44.01
CA GLY A 268 -43.67 49.57 45.00
C GLY A 268 -44.64 50.61 44.43
N ILE A 269 -45.86 50.49 44.84
CA ILE A 269 -46.86 51.54 44.92
C ILE A 269 -46.94 52.53 43.84
#